data_770aceb0bb93bd95ffcf87d5be166d25
#
_entry.id   770aceb0bb93bd95ffcf87d5be166d25
#
_cell.length_a   1.000
_cell.length_b   1.000
_cell.length_c   1.000
_cell.angle_alpha   90.00
_cell.angle_beta   90.00
_cell.angle_gamma   90.00
#
_symmetry.space_group_name_H-M   'P 1'
#
loop_
_entity.id
_entity.type
_entity.pdbx_description
1 polymer ?
#
loop_
_entity_poly.entity_id
_entity_poly.type
_entity_poly.pdbx_seq_one_letter_code
_entity_poly.pdbx_strand_id
1 'polypeptide(L)'
;MDKVIFGDNQFFGVNHMSLSKAVGESERFAKNEAIYRVLSDVNEIGIKTFMFTTHDRLIPIFDQMRKDTTFRDFKLVPCIPYAHKYADAVTELGIVGGVGKYLSGNIFLTGIKGAISLVSNEYIEMMKVLVDSELNFIKGLNLEAVFLQNVMTDLLLGLGMYEILSEYYTYIKKKYDVPVGVITMNFVKTTEVFT
;
A
#
# COMPACT_ATOMS: atom_id res chain seq x y z
N MET A 1 16.36 -3.33 -7.02
CA MET A 1 15.87 -2.13 -6.29
C MET A 1 17.00 -1.10 -6.25
N ASP A 2 16.68 0.18 -6.39
CA ASP A 2 17.68 1.24 -6.41
C ASP A 2 18.32 1.48 -5.03
N LYS A 3 19.51 2.09 -4.99
CA LYS A 3 20.22 2.39 -3.72
C LYS A 3 19.51 3.46 -2.89
N VAL A 4 18.75 4.34 -3.54
CA VAL A 4 17.97 5.41 -2.92
C VAL A 4 16.52 5.23 -3.30
N ILE A 5 15.64 5.25 -2.32
CA ILE A 5 14.20 5.15 -2.47
C ILE A 5 13.59 6.42 -1.88
N PHE A 6 12.75 7.11 -2.64
CA PHE A 6 12.01 8.27 -2.17
C PHE A 6 10.72 7.83 -1.49
N GLY A 7 10.39 8.39 -0.32
CA GLY A 7 9.18 8.04 0.44
C GLY A 7 8.11 9.13 0.38
N ASP A 8 6.91 8.84 0.86
CA ASP A 8 5.73 9.70 0.79
C ASP A 8 5.36 10.45 2.08
N ASN A 9 5.99 10.16 3.21
CA ASN A 9 5.62 10.67 4.52
C ASN A 9 5.41 12.20 4.56
N GLN A 10 6.32 12.96 3.94
CA GLN A 10 6.23 14.42 3.87
C GLN A 10 5.00 14.93 3.12
N PHE A 11 4.47 14.16 2.16
CA PHE A 11 3.30 14.57 1.39
C PHE A 11 2.00 14.58 2.22
N PHE A 12 1.99 13.79 3.29
CA PHE A 12 0.83 13.59 4.15
C PHE A 12 1.03 14.14 5.57
N GLY A 13 2.07 14.94 5.78
CA GLY A 13 2.38 15.52 7.08
C GLY A 13 2.73 14.47 8.14
N VAL A 14 3.31 13.35 7.72
CA VAL A 14 3.79 12.30 8.64
C VAL A 14 5.24 12.60 9.02
N ASN A 15 5.44 13.13 10.23
CA ASN A 15 6.76 13.39 10.79
C ASN A 15 6.84 12.87 12.22
N HIS A 16 7.55 11.76 12.40
CA HIS A 16 7.65 11.07 13.69
C HIS A 16 8.51 11.81 14.73
N MET A 17 9.24 12.86 14.30
CA MET A 17 10.19 13.58 15.16
C MET A 17 9.67 14.96 15.59
N SER A 18 8.72 15.56 14.85
CA SER A 18 8.29 16.94 15.08
C SER A 18 6.89 17.21 14.53
N LEU A 19 5.96 17.52 15.43
CA LEU A 19 4.60 17.90 15.06
C LEU A 19 4.56 19.21 14.26
N SER A 20 5.40 20.19 14.60
CA SER A 20 5.45 21.47 13.86
C SER A 20 5.92 21.29 12.41
N LYS A 21 6.88 20.37 12.17
CA LYS A 21 7.29 19.99 10.81
C LYS A 21 6.16 19.27 10.07
N ALA A 22 5.45 18.35 10.74
CA ALA A 22 4.31 17.64 10.14
C ALA A 22 3.24 18.63 9.64
N VAL A 23 2.89 19.64 10.44
CA VAL A 23 1.94 20.69 10.05
C VAL A 23 2.44 21.48 8.84
N GLY A 24 3.69 21.96 8.86
CA GLY A 24 4.28 22.70 7.75
C GLY A 24 4.38 21.88 6.46
N GLU A 25 4.67 20.58 6.56
CA GLU A 25 4.67 19.65 5.42
C GLU A 25 3.25 19.46 4.87
N SER A 26 2.25 19.30 5.73
CA SER A 26 0.84 19.18 5.33
C SER A 26 0.36 20.42 4.58
N GLU A 27 0.72 21.63 5.04
CA GLU A 27 0.41 22.89 4.37
C GLU A 27 1.11 23.01 3.01
N ARG A 28 2.41 22.70 2.97
CA ARG A 28 3.23 22.73 1.75
C ARG A 28 2.66 21.83 0.65
N PHE A 29 2.19 20.65 1.04
CA PHE A 29 1.66 19.65 0.12
C PHE A 29 0.12 19.61 0.09
N ALA A 30 -0.57 20.69 0.48
CA ALA A 30 -2.03 20.76 0.43
C ALA A 30 -2.58 20.55 -0.98
N LYS A 31 -1.84 20.95 -2.01
CA LYS A 31 -2.21 20.80 -3.42
C LYS A 31 -1.45 19.64 -4.08
N ASN A 32 -2.14 18.85 -4.91
CA ASN A 32 -1.55 17.72 -5.61
C ASN A 32 -0.45 18.10 -6.60
N GLU A 33 -0.51 19.31 -7.17
CA GLU A 33 0.52 19.85 -8.05
C GLU A 33 1.88 19.99 -7.36
N ALA A 34 1.88 20.28 -6.05
CA ALA A 34 3.12 20.37 -5.28
C ALA A 34 3.76 18.97 -5.11
N ILE A 35 2.94 17.94 -4.91
CA ILE A 35 3.42 16.55 -4.85
C ILE A 35 3.98 16.11 -6.21
N TYR A 36 3.21 16.33 -7.29
CA TYR A 36 3.64 15.98 -8.64
C TYR A 36 4.97 16.64 -9.02
N ARG A 37 5.12 17.93 -8.71
CA ARG A 37 6.35 18.67 -8.97
C ARG A 37 7.55 18.05 -8.25
N VAL A 38 7.43 17.72 -6.98
CA VAL A 38 8.52 17.07 -6.23
C VAL A 38 8.86 15.70 -6.82
N LEU A 39 7.87 14.90 -7.23
CA LEU A 39 8.14 13.63 -7.91
C LEU A 39 8.84 13.82 -9.25
N SER A 40 8.50 14.88 -9.98
CA SER A 40 9.20 15.26 -11.21
C SER A 40 10.66 15.63 -10.96
N ASP A 41 10.91 16.50 -9.97
CA ASP A 41 12.25 16.92 -9.57
C ASP A 41 13.10 15.73 -9.11
N VAL A 42 12.51 14.82 -8.31
CA VAL A 42 13.14 13.59 -7.84
C VAL A 42 13.52 12.66 -8.99
N ASN A 43 12.62 12.53 -9.96
CA ASN A 43 12.87 11.74 -11.18
C ASN A 43 13.98 12.36 -12.04
N GLU A 44 14.00 13.68 -12.18
CA GLU A 44 14.99 14.43 -12.97
C GLU A 44 16.41 14.29 -12.40
N ILE A 45 16.57 14.35 -11.07
CA ILE A 45 17.88 14.14 -10.41
C ILE A 45 18.33 12.69 -10.38
N GLY A 46 17.54 11.75 -10.94
CA GLY A 46 17.92 10.34 -11.11
C GLY A 46 17.51 9.40 -9.98
N ILE A 47 16.70 9.85 -9.02
CA ILE A 47 16.06 8.94 -8.05
C ILE A 47 14.81 8.37 -8.70
N LYS A 48 14.85 7.09 -9.06
CA LYS A 48 13.84 6.45 -9.90
C LYS A 48 12.84 5.58 -9.16
N THR A 49 12.99 5.38 -7.84
CA THR A 49 12.09 4.53 -7.06
C THR A 49 11.34 5.33 -6.02
N PHE A 50 10.01 5.23 -6.05
CA PHE A 50 9.09 5.85 -5.09
C PHE A 50 8.35 4.78 -4.29
N MET A 51 8.56 4.78 -2.98
CA MET A 51 7.84 3.94 -2.01
C MET A 51 6.76 4.78 -1.34
N PHE A 52 5.53 4.27 -1.31
CA PHE A 52 4.38 5.05 -0.86
C PHE A 52 3.27 4.18 -0.27
N THR A 53 2.45 4.80 0.57
CA THR A 53 1.16 4.26 0.99
C THR A 53 0.08 4.60 -0.06
N THR A 54 -0.91 3.73 -0.21
CA THR A 54 -1.96 3.85 -1.24
C THR A 54 -3.02 4.90 -0.89
N HIS A 55 -2.56 6.10 -0.55
CA HIS A 55 -3.42 7.24 -0.22
C HIS A 55 -4.17 7.76 -1.46
N ASP A 56 -5.49 8.01 -1.34
CA ASP A 56 -6.36 8.40 -2.46
C ASP A 56 -5.90 9.69 -3.17
N ARG A 57 -5.22 10.59 -2.48
CA ARG A 57 -4.62 11.80 -3.08
C ARG A 57 -3.55 11.51 -4.14
N LEU A 58 -2.98 10.31 -4.16
CA LEU A 58 -2.01 9.91 -5.18
C LEU A 58 -2.69 9.49 -6.50
N ILE A 59 -3.99 9.18 -6.50
CA ILE A 59 -4.72 8.74 -7.70
C ILE A 59 -4.58 9.75 -8.86
N PRO A 60 -4.96 11.04 -8.69
CA PRO A 60 -4.82 12.01 -9.79
C PRO A 60 -3.36 12.28 -10.19
N ILE A 61 -2.41 12.08 -9.28
CA ILE A 61 -0.97 12.22 -9.57
C ILE A 61 -0.52 11.07 -10.48
N PHE A 62 -0.89 9.84 -10.19
CA PHE A 62 -0.59 8.70 -11.04
C PHE A 62 -1.32 8.75 -12.38
N ASP A 63 -2.53 9.33 -12.45
CA ASP A 63 -3.21 9.60 -13.72
C ASP A 63 -2.44 10.60 -14.61
N GLN A 64 -1.79 11.57 -13.99
CA GLN A 64 -0.91 12.50 -14.69
C GLN A 64 0.39 11.81 -15.13
N MET A 65 1.01 11.01 -14.25
CA MET A 65 2.24 10.26 -14.57
C MET A 65 2.04 9.29 -15.75
N ARG A 66 0.87 8.66 -15.89
CA ARG A 66 0.58 7.78 -17.06
C ARG A 66 0.65 8.51 -18.40
N LYS A 67 0.41 9.81 -18.41
CA LYS A 67 0.42 10.65 -19.61
C LYS A 67 1.80 11.29 -19.87
N ASP A 68 2.68 11.25 -18.89
CA ASP A 68 4.00 11.86 -18.93
C ASP A 68 5.09 10.80 -19.19
N THR A 69 5.67 10.86 -20.38
CA THR A 69 6.71 9.91 -20.81
C THR A 69 7.98 9.97 -19.98
N THR A 70 8.23 11.06 -19.24
CA THR A 70 9.39 11.19 -18.35
C THR A 70 9.35 10.21 -17.20
N PHE A 71 8.17 9.75 -16.81
CA PHE A 71 7.96 8.74 -15.75
C PHE A 71 7.96 7.28 -16.24
N ARG A 72 8.29 7.01 -17.52
CA ARG A 72 8.29 5.64 -18.04
C ARG A 72 9.15 4.68 -17.22
N ASP A 73 10.33 5.12 -16.77
CA ASP A 73 11.29 4.32 -16.01
C ASP A 73 11.17 4.55 -14.48
N PHE A 74 10.18 5.33 -14.05
CA PHE A 74 9.94 5.61 -12.64
C PHE A 74 9.23 4.43 -12.00
N LYS A 75 9.85 3.86 -10.96
CA LYS A 75 9.47 2.62 -10.32
C LYS A 75 8.61 2.87 -9.11
N LEU A 76 7.51 2.15 -9.00
CA LEU A 76 6.53 2.28 -7.93
C LEU A 76 6.63 1.10 -6.96
N VAL A 77 6.69 1.40 -5.67
CA VAL A 77 6.76 0.43 -4.58
C VAL A 77 5.67 0.74 -3.55
N PRO A 78 4.43 0.28 -3.77
CA PRO A 78 3.34 0.47 -2.83
C PRO A 78 3.55 -0.33 -1.54
N CYS A 79 3.21 0.30 -0.40
CA CYS A 79 3.12 -0.31 0.92
C CYS A 79 1.65 -0.51 1.28
N ILE A 80 1.15 -1.74 1.20
CA ILE A 80 -0.26 -2.08 1.32
C ILE A 80 -0.53 -3.06 2.46
N PRO A 81 -1.79 -3.08 2.99
CA PRO A 81 -2.85 -2.10 2.78
C PRO A 81 -2.56 -0.79 3.51
N TYR A 82 -3.12 0.32 3.03
CA TYR A 82 -3.07 1.58 3.76
C TYR A 82 -4.01 1.54 4.98
N ALA A 83 -3.47 1.11 6.12
CA ALA A 83 -4.25 0.78 7.32
C ALA A 83 -5.18 1.92 7.79
N HIS A 84 -4.74 3.18 7.71
CA HIS A 84 -5.55 4.34 8.12
C HIS A 84 -6.83 4.51 7.28
N LYS A 85 -6.80 4.12 6.01
CA LYS A 85 -7.98 4.15 5.13
C LYS A 85 -9.12 3.28 5.66
N TYR A 86 -8.78 2.18 6.32
CA TYR A 86 -9.75 1.19 6.78
C TYR A 86 -10.08 1.31 8.27
N ALA A 87 -9.24 2.01 9.07
CA ALA A 87 -9.32 2.03 10.52
C ALA A 87 -10.68 2.49 11.06
N ASP A 88 -11.20 3.60 10.57
CA ASP A 88 -12.50 4.14 11.01
C ASP A 88 -13.65 3.20 10.64
N ALA A 89 -13.63 2.71 9.41
CA ALA A 89 -14.68 1.80 8.93
C ALA A 89 -14.63 0.44 9.63
N VAL A 90 -13.45 -0.07 9.96
CA VAL A 90 -13.28 -1.31 10.74
C VAL A 90 -13.78 -1.11 12.17
N THR A 91 -13.55 0.05 12.77
CA THR A 91 -14.04 0.37 14.12
C THR A 91 -15.56 0.45 14.17
N GLU A 92 -16.19 1.03 13.14
CA GLU A 92 -17.66 1.20 13.08
C GLU A 92 -18.41 -0.08 12.65
N LEU A 93 -17.87 -0.83 11.70
CA LEU A 93 -18.57 -1.89 10.96
C LEU A 93 -17.96 -3.29 11.16
N GLY A 94 -16.93 -3.40 11.98
CA GLY A 94 -16.10 -4.61 12.06
C GLY A 94 -15.21 -4.79 10.82
N ILE A 95 -14.32 -5.80 10.87
CA ILE A 95 -13.30 -6.00 9.81
C ILE A 95 -13.96 -6.20 8.43
N VAL A 96 -14.95 -7.09 8.32
CA VAL A 96 -15.61 -7.41 7.05
C VAL A 96 -16.39 -6.22 6.50
N GLY A 97 -17.13 -5.52 7.35
CA GLY A 97 -17.91 -4.34 6.96
C GLY A 97 -17.02 -3.15 6.62
N GLY A 98 -15.95 -2.94 7.38
CA GLY A 98 -14.99 -1.85 7.18
C GLY A 98 -14.25 -1.98 5.86
N VAL A 99 -13.78 -3.17 5.54
CA VAL A 99 -13.17 -3.48 4.25
C VAL A 99 -14.20 -3.37 3.12
N GLY A 100 -15.41 -3.88 3.33
CA GLY A 100 -16.49 -3.84 2.36
C GLY A 100 -16.89 -2.43 1.91
N LYS A 101 -16.81 -1.43 2.79
CA LYS A 101 -17.11 -0.02 2.48
C LYS A 101 -16.19 0.54 1.38
N TYR A 102 -14.93 0.10 1.33
CA TYR A 102 -13.93 0.58 0.37
C TYR A 102 -13.81 -0.27 -0.90
N LEU A 103 -14.40 -1.46 -0.88
CA LEU A 103 -14.50 -2.32 -2.05
C LEU A 103 -15.74 -1.97 -2.89
N SER A 104 -15.98 -0.68 -3.12
CA SER A 104 -17.09 -0.21 -3.95
C SER A 104 -16.91 -0.62 -5.41
N GLY A 105 -17.73 -1.57 -5.83
CA GLY A 105 -17.81 -2.08 -7.19
C GLY A 105 -18.53 -3.44 -7.22
N ASN A 106 -19.05 -3.84 -8.34
CA ASN A 106 -19.81 -5.08 -8.55
C ASN A 106 -19.12 -6.38 -8.08
N ILE A 107 -17.84 -6.32 -7.69
CA ILE A 107 -17.05 -7.45 -7.20
C ILE A 107 -17.51 -7.87 -5.80
N PHE A 108 -17.90 -6.90 -4.95
CA PHE A 108 -18.32 -7.19 -3.57
C PHE A 108 -19.66 -7.94 -3.49
N LEU A 109 -20.58 -7.62 -4.39
CA LEU A 109 -21.94 -8.19 -4.33
C LEU A 109 -22.04 -9.63 -4.87
N THR A 110 -21.09 -10.07 -5.68
CA THR A 110 -21.14 -11.40 -6.32
C THR A 110 -20.32 -12.45 -5.60
N GLY A 111 -19.23 -12.07 -4.91
CA GLY A 111 -18.28 -13.02 -4.29
C GLY A 111 -18.50 -13.29 -2.80
N ILE A 112 -18.97 -12.31 -2.02
CA ILE A 112 -19.00 -12.42 -0.55
C ILE A 112 -20.36 -12.86 0.00
N LYS A 113 -21.46 -12.74 -0.75
CA LYS A 113 -22.76 -13.23 -0.31
C LYS A 113 -22.89 -14.75 -0.13
N GLY A 114 -21.90 -15.52 -0.59
CA GLY A 114 -21.88 -16.98 -0.50
C GLY A 114 -20.93 -17.58 0.51
N ALA A 115 -20.08 -16.81 1.18
CA ALA A 115 -18.94 -17.35 1.94
C ALA A 115 -18.82 -16.78 3.36
N ILE A 116 -19.91 -16.59 4.07
CA ILE A 116 -19.86 -16.30 5.51
C ILE A 116 -19.84 -17.62 6.29
N SER A 117 -18.83 -18.44 6.06
CA SER A 117 -18.52 -19.50 7.00
C SER A 117 -17.06 -19.98 6.90
N LEU A 118 -16.39 -19.87 8.03
CA LEU A 118 -15.18 -20.56 8.51
C LEU A 118 -13.79 -20.01 8.14
N VAL A 119 -13.45 -19.01 8.92
CA VAL A 119 -12.24 -18.66 9.69
C VAL A 119 -10.94 -18.34 8.94
N SER A 120 -10.22 -19.18 8.25
CA SER A 120 -8.92 -18.82 7.66
C SER A 120 -9.02 -18.44 6.18
N ASN A 121 -9.82 -19.14 5.43
CA ASN A 121 -9.99 -18.89 4.00
C ASN A 121 -10.64 -17.52 3.70
N GLU A 122 -11.51 -17.02 4.59
CA GLU A 122 -12.14 -15.71 4.42
C GLU A 122 -11.15 -14.55 4.51
N TYR A 123 -10.20 -14.62 5.45
CA TYR A 123 -9.16 -13.61 5.58
C TYR A 123 -8.19 -13.61 4.39
N ILE A 124 -7.89 -14.78 3.86
CA ILE A 124 -7.05 -14.93 2.67
C ILE A 124 -7.74 -14.33 1.43
N GLU A 125 -9.00 -14.66 1.20
CA GLU A 125 -9.76 -14.10 0.08
C GLU A 125 -9.96 -12.58 0.24
N MET A 126 -10.23 -12.11 1.43
CA MET A 126 -10.32 -10.68 1.74
C MET A 126 -8.97 -9.97 1.48
N MET A 127 -7.86 -10.56 1.90
CA MET A 127 -6.51 -10.04 1.62
C MET A 127 -6.26 -9.92 0.12
N LYS A 128 -6.61 -10.93 -0.68
CA LYS A 128 -6.46 -10.90 -2.14
C LYS A 128 -7.26 -9.76 -2.78
N VAL A 129 -8.49 -9.56 -2.34
CA VAL A 129 -9.36 -8.48 -2.83
C VAL A 129 -8.81 -7.10 -2.44
N LEU A 130 -8.28 -6.95 -1.21
CA LEU A 130 -7.62 -5.74 -0.77
C LEU A 130 -6.39 -5.41 -1.61
N VAL A 131 -5.52 -6.40 -1.82
CA VAL A 131 -4.33 -6.27 -2.68
C VAL A 131 -4.73 -5.78 -4.07
N ASP A 132 -5.73 -6.40 -4.69
CA ASP A 132 -6.19 -6.03 -6.03
C ASP A 132 -6.76 -4.61 -6.07
N SER A 133 -7.57 -4.24 -5.09
CA SER A 133 -8.15 -2.90 -4.98
C SER A 133 -7.07 -1.83 -4.83
N GLU A 134 -6.11 -2.08 -3.95
CA GLU A 134 -5.02 -1.14 -3.67
C GLU A 134 -4.05 -1.00 -4.86
N LEU A 135 -3.80 -2.07 -5.63
CA LEU A 135 -2.92 -2.02 -6.79
C LEU A 135 -3.61 -1.54 -8.08
N ASN A 136 -4.94 -1.51 -8.10
CA ASN A 136 -5.67 -1.16 -9.31
C ASN A 136 -5.40 0.28 -9.78
N PHE A 137 -5.24 1.25 -8.85
CA PHE A 137 -5.05 2.64 -9.26
C PHE A 137 -3.63 2.94 -9.81
N ILE A 138 -2.66 2.05 -9.62
CA ILE A 138 -1.33 2.15 -10.23
C ILE A 138 -1.20 1.31 -11.51
N LYS A 139 -2.27 0.67 -11.95
CA LYS A 139 -2.27 -0.15 -13.17
C LYS A 139 -1.78 0.66 -14.37
N GLY A 140 -0.88 0.05 -15.16
CA GLY A 140 -0.26 0.70 -16.33
C GLY A 140 0.95 1.56 -16.01
N LEU A 141 1.37 1.64 -14.74
CA LEU A 141 2.64 2.23 -14.31
C LEU A 141 3.64 1.11 -13.97
N ASN A 142 4.90 1.48 -13.80
CA ASN A 142 6.00 0.53 -13.57
C ASN A 142 6.03 0.07 -12.10
N LEU A 143 5.36 -1.04 -11.81
CA LEU A 143 5.35 -1.67 -10.49
C LEU A 143 6.66 -2.46 -10.28
N GLU A 144 7.53 -2.02 -9.38
CA GLU A 144 8.83 -2.64 -9.11
C GLU A 144 8.75 -3.73 -8.03
N ALA A 145 7.98 -3.49 -6.97
CA ALA A 145 7.78 -4.40 -5.85
C ALA A 145 6.53 -4.02 -5.06
N VAL A 146 6.03 -4.93 -4.22
CA VAL A 146 4.92 -4.66 -3.29
C VAL A 146 5.37 -4.98 -1.88
N PHE A 147 5.11 -4.08 -0.94
CA PHE A 147 5.45 -4.28 0.47
C PHE A 147 4.21 -4.39 1.33
N LEU A 148 4.20 -5.35 2.25
CA LEU A 148 3.21 -5.41 3.33
C LEU A 148 3.57 -4.35 4.38
N GLN A 149 2.59 -3.51 4.74
CA GLN A 149 2.79 -2.44 5.72
C GLN A 149 3.09 -2.99 7.11
N ASN A 150 3.91 -2.28 7.90
CA ASN A 150 4.38 -2.72 9.21
C ASN A 150 3.26 -3.08 10.19
N VAL A 151 2.19 -2.29 10.23
CA VAL A 151 1.05 -2.58 11.13
C VAL A 151 0.46 -3.97 10.85
N MET A 152 0.30 -4.34 9.59
CA MET A 152 -0.21 -5.65 9.20
C MET A 152 0.83 -6.75 9.40
N THR A 153 2.08 -6.49 9.03
CA THR A 153 3.17 -7.45 9.23
C THR A 153 3.30 -7.83 10.71
N ASP A 154 3.44 -6.82 11.58
CA ASP A 154 3.68 -7.05 13.00
C ASP A 154 2.45 -7.64 13.71
N LEU A 155 1.23 -7.29 13.28
CA LEU A 155 -0.01 -7.88 13.76
C LEU A 155 -0.08 -9.39 13.41
N LEU A 156 0.13 -9.74 12.15
CA LEU A 156 0.08 -11.13 11.69
C LEU A 156 1.18 -11.98 12.33
N LEU A 157 2.38 -11.43 12.48
CA LEU A 157 3.48 -12.09 13.21
C LEU A 157 3.14 -12.30 14.69
N GLY A 158 2.58 -11.28 15.34
CA GLY A 158 2.19 -11.34 16.74
C GLY A 158 1.07 -12.33 17.04
N LEU A 159 0.13 -12.49 16.10
CA LEU A 159 -0.97 -13.45 16.18
C LEU A 159 -0.60 -14.87 15.69
N GLY A 160 0.60 -15.07 15.15
CA GLY A 160 1.02 -16.36 14.58
C GLY A 160 0.31 -16.73 13.28
N MET A 161 -0.27 -15.75 12.57
CA MET A 161 -1.04 -15.96 11.32
C MET A 161 -0.11 -16.05 10.10
N TYR A 162 0.86 -16.94 10.16
CA TYR A 162 1.92 -17.07 9.14
C TYR A 162 1.39 -17.55 7.79
N GLU A 163 0.29 -18.30 7.78
CA GLU A 163 -0.37 -18.75 6.57
C GLU A 163 -0.83 -17.55 5.69
N ILE A 164 -1.37 -16.50 6.31
CA ILE A 164 -1.79 -15.29 5.59
C ILE A 164 -0.57 -14.57 4.98
N LEU A 165 0.56 -14.53 5.69
CA LEU A 165 1.80 -13.95 5.15
C LEU A 165 2.32 -14.74 3.95
N SER A 166 2.28 -16.09 4.03
CA SER A 166 2.69 -16.98 2.94
C SER A 166 1.78 -16.83 1.71
N GLU A 167 0.46 -16.77 1.93
CA GLU A 167 -0.52 -16.58 0.86
C GLU A 167 -0.42 -15.18 0.23
N TYR A 168 -0.18 -14.14 1.03
CA TYR A 168 0.09 -12.78 0.53
C TYR A 168 1.28 -12.77 -0.44
N TYR A 169 2.40 -13.37 -0.03
CA TYR A 169 3.59 -13.49 -0.87
C TYR A 169 3.27 -14.26 -2.17
N THR A 170 2.67 -15.44 -2.04
CA THR A 170 2.36 -16.33 -3.16
C THR A 170 1.40 -15.68 -4.16
N TYR A 171 0.38 -15.00 -3.65
CA TYR A 171 -0.62 -14.33 -4.48
C TYR A 171 -0.01 -13.21 -5.32
N ILE A 172 0.76 -12.32 -4.69
CA ILE A 172 1.38 -11.19 -5.40
C ILE A 172 2.40 -11.71 -6.40
N LYS A 173 3.24 -12.66 -6.00
CA LYS A 173 4.24 -13.26 -6.87
C LYS A 173 3.62 -13.89 -8.10
N LYS A 174 2.52 -14.64 -7.92
CA LYS A 174 1.83 -15.33 -9.01
C LYS A 174 1.07 -14.39 -9.94
N LYS A 175 0.43 -13.36 -9.39
CA LYS A 175 -0.49 -12.49 -10.15
C LYS A 175 0.20 -11.29 -10.79
N TYR A 176 1.14 -10.68 -10.08
CA TYR A 176 1.80 -9.43 -10.49
C TYR A 176 3.24 -9.65 -10.94
N ASP A 177 3.82 -10.81 -10.64
CA ASP A 177 5.20 -11.21 -11.01
C ASP A 177 6.28 -10.21 -10.57
N VAL A 178 6.13 -9.64 -9.39
CA VAL A 178 7.07 -8.67 -8.80
C VAL A 178 7.63 -9.18 -7.47
N PRO A 179 8.76 -8.67 -7.00
CA PRO A 179 9.26 -8.90 -5.65
C PRO A 179 8.24 -8.47 -4.59
N VAL A 180 8.20 -9.25 -3.50
CA VAL A 180 7.36 -8.97 -2.34
C VAL A 180 8.26 -8.76 -1.13
N GLY A 181 7.99 -7.69 -0.39
CA GLY A 181 8.68 -7.37 0.84
C GLY A 181 7.73 -7.13 2.01
N VAL A 182 8.30 -7.00 3.18
CA VAL A 182 7.57 -6.62 4.39
C VAL A 182 8.26 -5.45 5.08
N ILE A 183 7.49 -4.58 5.69
CA ILE A 183 7.99 -3.57 6.64
C ILE A 183 7.65 -4.06 8.03
N THR A 184 8.61 -4.04 8.95
CA THR A 184 8.41 -4.54 10.31
C THR A 184 9.19 -3.73 11.34
N MET A 185 8.66 -3.63 12.54
CA MET A 185 9.36 -3.15 13.73
C MET A 185 10.00 -4.31 14.51
N ASN A 186 9.74 -5.56 14.13
CA ASN A 186 10.25 -6.78 14.76
C ASN A 186 11.06 -7.63 13.77
N PHE A 187 12.24 -7.10 13.40
CA PHE A 187 13.10 -7.74 12.41
C PHE A 187 13.50 -9.18 12.81
N VAL A 188 13.80 -9.42 14.09
CA VAL A 188 14.21 -10.74 14.59
C VAL A 188 13.11 -11.76 14.33
N LYS A 189 11.88 -11.47 14.77
CA LYS A 189 10.74 -12.37 14.56
C LYS A 189 10.42 -12.59 13.09
N THR A 190 10.54 -11.53 12.30
CA THR A 190 10.32 -11.62 10.86
C THR A 190 11.31 -12.58 10.19
N THR A 191 12.60 -12.47 10.52
CA THR A 191 13.61 -13.39 9.94
C THR A 191 13.39 -14.83 10.37
N GLU A 192 12.98 -15.10 11.61
CA GLU A 192 12.65 -16.46 12.07
C GLU A 192 11.51 -17.12 11.26
N VAL A 193 10.55 -16.33 10.79
CA VAL A 193 9.37 -16.84 10.06
C VAL A 193 9.63 -17.00 8.57
N PHE A 194 10.50 -16.15 7.98
CA PHE A 194 10.76 -16.15 6.53
C PHE A 194 12.06 -16.89 6.12
N THR A 195 12.80 -17.46 7.07
CA THR A 195 13.97 -18.33 6.82
C THR A 195 13.63 -19.78 7.03
#